data_35fd0c79d16b40653b1d6c97e50e50b1
#
_entry.id   35fd0c79d16b40653b1d6c97e50e50b1
#
_cell.length_a   1.000
_cell.length_b   1.000
_cell.length_c   1.000
_cell.angle_alpha   90.00
_cell.angle_beta   90.00
_cell.angle_gamma   90.00
#
_symmetry.space_group_name_H-M   'P 1'
#
loop_
_entity.id
_entity.type
_entity.pdbx_description
1 polymer ?
#
loop_
_entity_poly.entity_id
_entity_poly.type
_entity_poly.pdbx_seq_one_letter_code
_entity_poly.pdbx_strand_id
1 'polypeptide(L)'
;MHQLRTMIILGDSKSSFTQLTLLCNESRYMTVLELSGLPIEKIPDAIGDLFNLRYLGLRDSKVKKLPKSVEKLFNLLTLDLCESDINELPSGIVKLKKLRHLFAERVFDRTGRDLKCRSGVHIPNGLGNLTNLQTLQALEAQDDSLRHLGELRQMRSLRLCNVKGIYCGLISESLVHMQYLSFLDVIASDENEVLSLNVRLPSLQKLTLRGRLAEGALDESPLFQPVGGHNLYSLSLCWSQLREDPLPPLSRLSTLTRLDFTRAYNGEQLAFLMGWFRKLKVLWLRDLPKLSLLEIAEGAMASLEKLFLFNLISMTEVLRRDQQ
;
A
#
# COMPACT_ATOMS: atom_id res chain seq x y z
N MET A 1 4.03 33.64 21.82
CA MET A 1 4.50 32.57 20.87
C MET A 1 4.41 32.96 19.39
N HIS A 2 4.49 34.25 19.04
CA HIS A 2 4.22 34.72 17.66
C HIS A 2 5.17 34.27 16.55
N GLN A 3 6.27 33.53 16.85
CA GLN A 3 7.22 33.06 15.84
C GLN A 3 7.38 31.52 15.81
N LEU A 4 6.54 30.77 16.52
CA LEU A 4 6.61 29.32 16.56
C LEU A 4 6.28 28.73 15.19
N ARG A 5 7.23 27.99 14.58
CA ARG A 5 7.06 27.37 13.26
C ARG A 5 6.84 25.85 13.33
N THR A 6 7.36 25.23 14.36
CA THR A 6 7.30 23.76 14.52
C THR A 6 6.89 23.44 15.94
N MET A 7 5.91 22.59 16.06
CA MET A 7 5.50 22.01 17.33
C MET A 7 5.39 20.51 17.22
N ILE A 8 6.03 19.83 18.14
CA ILE A 8 5.99 18.37 18.28
C ILE A 8 5.63 18.10 19.73
N ILE A 9 4.53 17.41 19.95
CA ILE A 9 4.10 16.98 21.27
C ILE A 9 4.38 15.48 21.35
N LEU A 10 5.22 15.07 22.31
CA LEU A 10 5.60 13.67 22.51
C LEU A 10 5.11 13.19 23.88
N GLY A 11 4.66 11.93 23.93
CA GLY A 11 4.30 11.23 25.17
C GLY A 11 2.82 11.34 25.54
N ASP A 12 2.47 10.79 26.73
CA ASP A 12 1.11 10.66 27.25
C ASP A 12 0.51 11.98 27.79
N SER A 13 0.91 13.11 27.23
CA SER A 13 0.38 14.38 27.68
C SER A 13 -1.13 14.42 27.41
N LYS A 14 -1.92 14.59 28.46
CA LYS A 14 -3.36 14.85 28.36
C LYS A 14 -3.58 16.26 27.82
N SER A 15 -3.19 16.48 26.56
CA SER A 15 -3.43 17.74 25.86
C SER A 15 -4.94 17.91 25.72
N SER A 16 -5.50 18.89 26.39
CA SER A 16 -6.92 19.17 26.30
C SER A 16 -7.24 19.83 24.95
N PHE A 17 -8.44 19.58 24.43
CA PHE A 17 -8.99 20.28 23.26
C PHE A 17 -8.85 21.79 23.36
N THR A 18 -9.01 22.35 24.57
CA THR A 18 -8.87 23.78 24.85
C THR A 18 -7.44 24.29 24.62
N GLN A 19 -6.43 23.52 25.03
CA GLN A 19 -5.02 23.87 24.82
C GLN A 19 -4.67 23.90 23.33
N LEU A 20 -5.17 22.94 22.55
CA LEU A 20 -5.01 22.91 21.09
C LEU A 20 -5.65 24.13 20.42
N THR A 21 -6.84 24.55 20.88
CA THR A 21 -7.52 25.73 20.35
C THR A 21 -6.73 27.01 20.60
N LEU A 22 -6.22 27.20 21.82
CA LEU A 22 -5.37 28.35 22.18
C LEU A 22 -4.11 28.38 21.34
N LEU A 23 -3.48 27.23 21.18
CA LEU A 23 -2.27 27.07 20.37
C LEU A 23 -2.51 27.49 18.90
N CYS A 24 -3.60 27.01 18.29
CA CYS A 24 -3.94 27.36 16.92
C CYS A 24 -4.13 28.87 16.75
N ASN A 25 -4.79 29.51 17.70
CA ASN A 25 -5.06 30.93 17.64
C ASN A 25 -3.80 31.83 17.76
N GLU A 26 -2.79 31.34 18.52
CA GLU A 26 -1.57 32.11 18.79
C GLU A 26 -0.41 31.83 17.82
N SER A 27 -0.51 30.81 16.97
CA SER A 27 0.64 30.29 16.23
C SER A 27 0.49 30.35 14.70
N ARG A 28 0.10 31.50 14.14
CA ARG A 28 -0.18 31.70 12.70
C ARG A 28 1.00 31.39 11.76
N TYR A 29 2.25 31.36 12.28
CA TYR A 29 3.45 31.03 11.48
C TYR A 29 3.80 29.54 11.51
N MET A 30 2.97 28.71 12.14
CA MET A 30 3.22 27.27 12.26
C MET A 30 3.24 26.61 10.90
N THR A 31 4.30 25.83 10.66
CA THR A 31 4.49 25.05 9.42
C THR A 31 4.41 23.54 9.66
N VAL A 32 4.72 23.10 10.88
CA VAL A 32 4.71 21.69 11.30
C VAL A 32 3.96 21.56 12.60
N LEU A 33 2.94 20.72 12.61
CA LEU A 33 2.22 20.32 13.81
C LEU A 33 2.16 18.79 13.89
N GLU A 34 2.86 18.25 14.89
CA GLU A 34 2.94 16.81 15.13
C GLU A 34 2.25 16.48 16.45
N LEU A 35 1.17 15.68 16.35
CA LEU A 35 0.31 15.28 17.46
C LEU A 35 0.14 13.76 17.53
N SER A 36 1.05 13.01 16.91
CA SER A 36 0.98 11.54 16.83
C SER A 36 1.11 10.89 18.21
N GLY A 37 0.35 9.80 18.42
CA GLY A 37 0.34 9.06 19.69
C GLY A 37 -0.39 9.75 20.83
N LEU A 38 -0.97 10.94 20.59
CA LEU A 38 -1.74 11.62 21.63
C LEU A 38 -3.19 11.09 21.68
N PRO A 39 -3.79 10.96 22.86
CA PRO A 39 -5.15 10.49 23.02
C PRO A 39 -6.18 11.58 22.67
N ILE A 40 -5.99 12.23 21.52
CA ILE A 40 -6.85 13.32 21.04
C ILE A 40 -8.03 12.70 20.29
N GLU A 41 -9.25 13.08 20.63
CA GLU A 41 -10.47 12.61 19.99
C GLU A 41 -11.02 13.59 18.95
N LYS A 42 -10.68 14.86 19.07
CA LYS A 42 -11.20 15.94 18.22
C LYS A 42 -10.12 16.97 17.90
N ILE A 43 -10.17 17.49 16.68
CA ILE A 43 -9.37 18.63 16.22
C ILE A 43 -10.27 19.87 16.21
N PRO A 44 -9.82 21.01 16.79
CA PRO A 44 -10.62 22.23 16.80
C PRO A 44 -10.72 22.87 15.42
N ASP A 45 -11.80 23.60 15.14
CA ASP A 45 -11.96 24.36 13.90
C ASP A 45 -10.87 25.42 13.70
N ALA A 46 -10.29 25.91 14.78
CA ALA A 46 -9.15 26.83 14.76
C ALA A 46 -7.91 26.27 14.02
N ILE A 47 -7.83 24.94 13.75
CA ILE A 47 -6.79 24.36 12.92
C ILE A 47 -6.71 25.03 11.55
N GLY A 48 -7.85 25.43 10.98
CA GLY A 48 -7.95 26.10 9.69
C GLY A 48 -7.27 27.47 9.65
N ASP A 49 -6.97 28.08 10.79
CA ASP A 49 -6.30 29.38 10.88
C ASP A 49 -4.78 29.25 10.78
N LEU A 50 -4.26 28.01 10.81
CA LEU A 50 -2.85 27.68 10.57
C LEU A 50 -2.54 27.60 9.06
N PHE A 51 -2.86 28.64 8.31
CA PHE A 51 -2.77 28.64 6.83
C PHE A 51 -1.36 28.41 6.27
N ASN A 52 -0.30 28.57 7.10
CA ASN A 52 1.09 28.26 6.74
C ASN A 52 1.47 26.81 6.98
N LEU A 53 0.56 25.97 7.53
CA LEU A 53 0.84 24.60 7.86
C LEU A 53 1.18 23.78 6.61
N ARG A 54 2.29 23.05 6.68
CA ARG A 54 2.80 22.15 5.62
C ARG A 54 2.71 20.68 6.02
N TYR A 55 2.75 20.41 7.31
CA TYR A 55 2.67 19.06 7.84
C TYR A 55 1.71 19.03 9.04
N LEU A 56 0.76 18.09 8.98
CA LEU A 56 -0.13 17.75 10.09
C LEU A 56 -0.04 16.25 10.35
N GLY A 57 0.48 15.87 11.53
CA GLY A 57 0.56 14.49 12.01
C GLY A 57 -0.48 14.23 13.09
N LEU A 58 -1.32 13.22 12.84
CA LEU A 58 -2.37 12.71 13.73
C LEU A 58 -2.29 11.18 13.83
N ARG A 59 -1.12 10.61 13.55
CA ARG A 59 -0.91 9.17 13.60
C ARG A 59 -1.19 8.63 15.00
N ASP A 60 -1.82 7.45 15.09
CA ASP A 60 -2.11 6.76 16.36
C ASP A 60 -2.89 7.67 17.34
N SER A 61 -3.86 8.41 16.81
CA SER A 61 -4.78 9.25 17.59
C SER A 61 -6.19 8.66 17.58
N LYS A 62 -7.04 9.11 18.50
CA LYS A 62 -8.46 8.71 18.55
C LYS A 62 -9.38 9.66 17.78
N VAL A 63 -8.82 10.47 16.89
CA VAL A 63 -9.60 11.39 16.06
C VAL A 63 -10.45 10.61 15.08
N LYS A 64 -11.75 10.85 15.10
CA LYS A 64 -12.73 10.18 14.22
C LYS A 64 -13.09 10.99 12.99
N LYS A 65 -12.97 12.33 13.07
CA LYS A 65 -13.31 13.24 11.97
C LYS A 65 -12.41 14.46 11.98
N LEU A 66 -12.01 14.90 10.80
CA LEU A 66 -11.38 16.21 10.62
C LEU A 66 -12.46 17.30 10.54
N PRO A 67 -12.22 18.50 11.09
CA PRO A 67 -13.14 19.63 10.95
C PRO A 67 -13.16 20.11 9.49
N LYS A 68 -14.28 20.72 9.07
CA LYS A 68 -14.40 21.31 7.72
C LYS A 68 -13.33 22.37 7.45
N SER A 69 -12.90 23.09 8.48
CA SER A 69 -11.88 24.14 8.39
C SER A 69 -10.53 23.66 7.87
N VAL A 70 -10.26 22.34 7.87
CA VAL A 70 -9.06 21.74 7.26
C VAL A 70 -8.89 22.17 5.79
N GLU A 71 -9.99 22.45 5.09
CA GLU A 71 -9.97 22.95 3.70
C GLU A 71 -9.22 24.27 3.50
N LYS A 72 -9.01 25.03 4.58
CA LYS A 72 -8.27 26.32 4.57
C LYS A 72 -6.75 26.12 4.60
N LEU A 73 -6.25 24.91 4.83
CA LEU A 73 -4.82 24.59 4.92
C LEU A 73 -4.18 24.48 3.53
N PHE A 74 -4.31 25.51 2.69
CA PHE A 74 -3.89 25.48 1.28
C PHE A 74 -2.39 25.19 1.05
N ASN A 75 -1.57 25.36 2.09
CA ASN A 75 -0.14 25.08 2.04
C ASN A 75 0.24 23.70 2.54
N LEU A 76 -0.73 22.87 2.95
CA LEU A 76 -0.47 21.53 3.45
C LEU A 76 0.14 20.65 2.36
N LEU A 77 1.28 20.04 2.68
CA LEU A 77 2.02 19.11 1.83
C LEU A 77 1.83 17.66 2.27
N THR A 78 1.72 17.45 3.58
CA THR A 78 1.62 16.12 4.19
C THR A 78 0.52 16.10 5.25
N LEU A 79 -0.35 15.12 5.14
CA LEU A 79 -1.36 14.78 6.14
C LEU A 79 -1.15 13.31 6.55
N ASP A 80 -0.77 13.08 7.80
CA ASP A 80 -0.58 11.73 8.35
C ASP A 80 -1.68 11.40 9.35
N LEU A 81 -2.56 10.49 8.95
CA LEU A 81 -3.69 9.98 9.71
C LEU A 81 -3.56 8.47 10.00
N CYS A 82 -2.37 7.88 9.79
CA CYS A 82 -2.20 6.45 10.01
C CYS A 82 -2.59 6.05 11.43
N GLU A 83 -3.25 4.90 11.57
CA GLU A 83 -3.70 4.35 12.84
C GLU A 83 -4.65 5.29 13.62
N SER A 84 -5.21 6.33 12.99
CA SER A 84 -6.28 7.13 13.57
C SER A 84 -7.64 6.45 13.38
N ASP A 85 -8.68 6.95 14.07
CA ASP A 85 -10.06 6.44 13.94
C ASP A 85 -10.83 7.10 12.78
N ILE A 86 -10.14 7.84 11.89
CA ILE A 86 -10.76 8.52 10.74
C ILE A 86 -11.04 7.48 9.65
N ASN A 87 -12.32 7.36 9.25
CA ASN A 87 -12.74 6.49 8.16
C ASN A 87 -13.15 7.27 6.90
N GLU A 88 -13.45 8.56 7.04
CA GLU A 88 -13.90 9.43 5.96
C GLU A 88 -13.27 10.83 6.09
N LEU A 89 -12.83 11.38 4.95
CA LEU A 89 -12.32 12.74 4.89
C LEU A 89 -13.41 13.75 4.55
N PRO A 90 -13.33 14.99 5.08
CA PRO A 90 -14.28 16.02 4.73
C PRO A 90 -14.17 16.40 3.25
N SER A 91 -15.31 16.79 2.63
CA SER A 91 -15.37 17.15 1.21
C SER A 91 -14.39 18.26 0.80
N GLY A 92 -14.02 19.14 1.73
CA GLY A 92 -13.05 20.19 1.47
C GLY A 92 -11.60 19.72 1.30
N ILE A 93 -11.26 18.45 1.63
CA ILE A 93 -9.90 17.94 1.50
C ILE A 93 -9.37 18.07 0.05
N VAL A 94 -10.25 17.92 -0.95
CA VAL A 94 -9.90 18.00 -2.37
C VAL A 94 -9.52 19.42 -2.83
N LYS A 95 -9.67 20.43 -1.97
CA LYS A 95 -9.19 21.79 -2.21
C LYS A 95 -7.70 21.96 -1.91
N LEU A 96 -7.09 21.02 -1.21
CA LEU A 96 -5.68 21.07 -0.80
C LEU A 96 -4.75 20.72 -1.97
N LYS A 97 -4.76 21.49 -3.02
CA LYS A 97 -4.03 21.23 -4.29
C LYS A 97 -2.51 21.07 -4.14
N LYS A 98 -1.92 21.53 -3.03
CA LYS A 98 -0.48 21.36 -2.75
C LYS A 98 -0.18 20.05 -2.04
N LEU A 99 -1.18 19.27 -1.63
CA LEU A 99 -1.00 18.03 -0.90
C LEU A 99 -0.22 17.03 -1.77
N ARG A 100 0.86 16.50 -1.20
CA ARG A 100 1.75 15.51 -1.83
C ARG A 100 1.64 14.14 -1.19
N HIS A 101 1.41 14.11 0.12
CA HIS A 101 1.41 12.88 0.88
C HIS A 101 0.17 12.81 1.76
N LEU A 102 -0.66 11.81 1.52
CA LEU A 102 -1.79 11.45 2.34
C LEU A 102 -1.61 10.01 2.84
N PHE A 103 -1.42 9.89 4.13
CA PHE A 103 -1.29 8.61 4.83
C PHE A 103 -2.54 8.42 5.69
N ALA A 104 -3.29 7.34 5.46
CA ALA A 104 -4.54 7.10 6.19
C ALA A 104 -4.80 5.60 6.42
N GLU A 105 -3.73 4.84 6.58
CA GLU A 105 -3.78 3.41 6.76
C GLU A 105 -4.05 3.03 8.22
N ARG A 106 -4.94 2.05 8.43
CA ARG A 106 -5.09 1.33 9.70
C ARG A 106 -4.71 -0.13 9.50
N VAL A 107 -3.82 -0.64 10.34
CA VAL A 107 -3.33 -2.01 10.27
C VAL A 107 -3.97 -2.83 11.39
N PHE A 108 -4.81 -3.81 11.03
CA PHE A 108 -5.45 -4.73 11.99
C PHE A 108 -4.61 -5.98 12.24
N ASP A 109 -3.89 -6.44 11.22
CA ASP A 109 -2.98 -7.57 11.31
C ASP A 109 -1.60 -7.19 10.77
N ARG A 110 -0.65 -6.97 11.70
CA ARG A 110 0.75 -6.64 11.36
C ARG A 110 1.52 -7.83 10.79
N THR A 111 1.01 -9.05 10.97
CA THR A 111 1.62 -10.24 10.36
C THR A 111 1.37 -10.30 8.85
N GLY A 112 0.33 -9.61 8.38
CA GLY A 112 -0.11 -9.59 6.99
C GLY A 112 -0.67 -10.93 6.52
N ARG A 113 -1.10 -11.79 7.44
CA ARG A 113 -1.66 -13.12 7.14
C ARG A 113 -3.13 -13.05 6.77
N ASP A 114 -3.87 -12.12 7.34
CA ASP A 114 -5.26 -11.91 7.01
C ASP A 114 -5.41 -11.14 5.71
N LEU A 115 -6.42 -11.49 4.92
CA LEU A 115 -6.75 -10.76 3.69
C LEU A 115 -7.02 -9.29 4.01
N LYS A 116 -7.90 -9.04 4.97
CA LYS A 116 -8.26 -7.70 5.44
C LYS A 116 -7.33 -7.24 6.57
N CYS A 117 -6.02 -7.35 6.34
CA CYS A 117 -5.05 -6.91 7.34
C CYS A 117 -5.01 -5.39 7.52
N ARG A 118 -5.63 -4.64 6.62
CA ARG A 118 -5.61 -3.17 6.56
C ARG A 118 -6.91 -2.61 6.06
N SER A 119 -7.22 -1.38 6.46
CA SER A 119 -8.26 -0.55 5.85
C SER A 119 -7.72 0.81 5.49
N GLY A 120 -8.46 1.50 4.67
CA GLY A 120 -8.16 2.85 4.24
C GLY A 120 -9.21 3.86 4.68
N VAL A 121 -9.16 5.00 4.02
CA VAL A 121 -10.09 6.11 4.22
C VAL A 121 -10.91 6.33 2.95
N HIS A 122 -12.17 6.67 3.15
CA HIS A 122 -13.03 7.13 2.07
C HIS A 122 -12.71 8.60 1.74
N ILE A 123 -12.43 8.87 0.46
CA ILE A 123 -12.20 10.23 -0.04
C ILE A 123 -13.43 10.64 -0.84
N PRO A 124 -14.04 11.80 -0.53
CA PRO A 124 -15.23 12.26 -1.24
C PRO A 124 -14.90 12.61 -2.70
N ASN A 125 -15.94 12.79 -3.50
CA ASN A 125 -15.83 13.16 -4.91
C ASN A 125 -14.89 14.35 -5.13
N GLY A 126 -14.08 14.29 -6.18
CA GLY A 126 -13.09 15.30 -6.52
C GLY A 126 -11.65 14.93 -6.19
N LEU A 127 -11.36 13.67 -5.88
CA LEU A 127 -10.01 13.15 -5.68
C LEU A 127 -9.03 13.62 -6.78
N GLY A 128 -9.46 13.65 -8.05
CA GLY A 128 -8.67 14.12 -9.18
C GLY A 128 -8.15 15.56 -9.06
N ASN A 129 -8.73 16.40 -8.19
CA ASN A 129 -8.23 17.76 -7.95
C ASN A 129 -6.88 17.78 -7.20
N LEU A 130 -6.49 16.68 -6.55
CA LEU A 130 -5.23 16.55 -5.83
C LEU A 130 -4.07 16.20 -6.78
N THR A 131 -3.91 16.94 -7.86
CA THR A 131 -2.99 16.65 -8.98
C THR A 131 -1.51 16.57 -8.58
N ASN A 132 -1.12 17.14 -7.43
CA ASN A 132 0.24 17.06 -6.90
C ASN A 132 0.48 15.85 -5.99
N LEU A 133 -0.53 14.99 -5.79
CA LEU A 133 -0.43 13.86 -4.88
C LEU A 133 0.58 12.83 -5.42
N GLN A 134 1.54 12.47 -4.57
CA GLN A 134 2.61 11.52 -4.86
C GLN A 134 2.45 10.22 -4.05
N THR A 135 1.86 10.34 -2.87
CA THR A 135 1.60 9.19 -1.99
C THR A 135 0.16 9.23 -1.54
N LEU A 136 -0.56 8.15 -1.82
CA LEU A 136 -1.88 7.88 -1.29
C LEU A 136 -1.88 6.49 -0.67
N GLN A 137 -1.79 6.44 0.64
CA GLN A 137 -1.81 5.18 1.36
C GLN A 137 -3.19 4.96 1.96
N ALA A 138 -3.80 3.90 1.45
CA ALA A 138 -5.05 3.32 1.83
C ALA A 138 -6.29 4.16 1.44
N LEU A 139 -6.57 4.17 0.13
CA LEU A 139 -7.87 4.58 -0.41
C LEU A 139 -8.84 3.39 -0.37
N GLU A 140 -10.01 3.59 0.22
CA GLU A 140 -11.12 2.65 0.08
C GLU A 140 -11.70 2.73 -1.35
N ALA A 141 -11.56 1.63 -2.10
CA ALA A 141 -11.88 1.58 -3.52
C ALA A 141 -13.28 0.99 -3.75
N GLN A 142 -14.33 1.68 -3.31
CA GLN A 142 -15.69 1.13 -3.31
C GLN A 142 -16.66 1.82 -4.27
N ASP A 143 -16.31 2.95 -4.86
CA ASP A 143 -17.25 3.80 -5.57
C ASP A 143 -16.66 4.59 -6.75
N ASP A 144 -17.43 5.57 -7.22
CA ASP A 144 -17.07 6.47 -8.31
C ASP A 144 -15.81 7.32 -8.08
N SER A 145 -15.24 7.33 -6.86
CA SER A 145 -13.99 8.04 -6.57
C SER A 145 -12.84 7.55 -7.45
N LEU A 146 -12.88 6.27 -7.85
CA LEU A 146 -11.90 5.65 -8.74
C LEU A 146 -11.89 6.25 -10.16
N ARG A 147 -13.01 6.83 -10.64
CA ARG A 147 -13.10 7.42 -11.99
C ARG A 147 -12.10 8.56 -12.21
N HIS A 148 -11.74 9.26 -11.14
CA HIS A 148 -10.81 10.38 -11.19
C HIS A 148 -9.40 10.00 -10.71
N LEU A 149 -9.14 8.73 -10.46
CA LEU A 149 -7.84 8.25 -10.01
C LEU A 149 -6.75 8.53 -11.06
N GLY A 150 -7.06 8.42 -12.35
CA GLY A 150 -6.14 8.66 -13.45
C GLY A 150 -5.64 10.11 -13.58
N GLU A 151 -6.30 11.08 -12.91
CA GLU A 151 -5.84 12.47 -12.86
C GLU A 151 -4.60 12.66 -11.96
N LEU A 152 -4.31 11.69 -11.09
CA LEU A 152 -3.21 11.73 -10.13
C LEU A 152 -1.87 11.32 -10.78
N ARG A 153 -1.47 12.04 -11.84
CA ARG A 153 -0.32 11.70 -12.70
C ARG A 153 1.03 11.74 -11.98
N GLN A 154 1.12 12.42 -10.83
CA GLN A 154 2.34 12.52 -10.03
C GLN A 154 2.51 11.35 -9.02
N MET A 155 1.59 10.38 -9.04
CA MET A 155 1.57 9.28 -8.10
C MET A 155 2.84 8.43 -8.18
N ARG A 156 3.43 8.17 -7.01
CA ARG A 156 4.62 7.33 -6.81
C ARG A 156 4.33 6.10 -5.94
N SER A 157 3.41 6.26 -4.99
CA SER A 157 3.03 5.20 -4.05
C SER A 157 1.53 5.19 -3.88
N LEU A 158 0.90 4.10 -4.27
CA LEU A 158 -0.55 3.93 -4.20
C LEU A 158 -0.90 2.64 -3.47
N ARG A 159 -1.81 2.73 -2.49
CA ARG A 159 -2.46 1.58 -1.89
C ARG A 159 -3.97 1.72 -2.00
N LEU A 160 -4.60 0.67 -2.55
CA LEU A 160 -6.04 0.54 -2.69
C LEU A 160 -6.52 -0.59 -1.78
N CYS A 161 -7.49 -0.29 -0.93
CA CYS A 161 -8.13 -1.25 -0.04
C CYS A 161 -9.55 -1.54 -0.50
N ASN A 162 -10.05 -2.72 -0.17
CA ASN A 162 -11.44 -3.11 -0.38
C ASN A 162 -11.88 -3.08 -1.86
N VAL A 163 -10.95 -3.49 -2.75
CA VAL A 163 -11.16 -3.49 -4.20
C VAL A 163 -12.07 -4.64 -4.60
N LYS A 164 -13.15 -4.34 -5.32
CA LYS A 164 -13.98 -5.35 -6.00
C LYS A 164 -13.45 -5.59 -7.41
N GLY A 165 -13.56 -6.84 -7.89
CA GLY A 165 -13.12 -7.24 -9.22
C GLY A 165 -13.69 -6.39 -10.35
N ILE A 166 -14.94 -5.94 -10.22
CA ILE A 166 -15.62 -5.08 -11.21
C ILE A 166 -14.89 -3.74 -11.46
N TYR A 167 -14.07 -3.27 -10.50
CA TYR A 167 -13.30 -2.02 -10.64
C TYR A 167 -11.91 -2.22 -11.23
N CYS A 168 -11.45 -3.45 -11.44
CA CYS A 168 -10.10 -3.72 -11.95
C CYS A 168 -9.83 -3.09 -13.32
N GLY A 169 -10.83 -3.06 -14.21
CA GLY A 169 -10.72 -2.37 -15.51
C GLY A 169 -10.48 -0.88 -15.34
N LEU A 170 -11.31 -0.21 -14.55
CA LEU A 170 -11.21 1.22 -14.26
C LEU A 170 -9.88 1.58 -13.58
N ILE A 171 -9.44 0.73 -12.64
CA ILE A 171 -8.14 0.90 -11.97
C ILE A 171 -7.01 0.77 -13.01
N SER A 172 -7.07 -0.25 -13.88
CA SER A 172 -6.05 -0.45 -14.93
C SER A 172 -5.96 0.75 -15.87
N GLU A 173 -7.08 1.29 -16.34
CA GLU A 173 -7.15 2.49 -17.17
C GLU A 173 -6.53 3.72 -16.45
N SER A 174 -6.82 3.87 -15.16
CA SER A 174 -6.27 4.97 -14.36
C SER A 174 -4.76 4.85 -14.16
N LEU A 175 -4.27 3.65 -13.89
CA LEU A 175 -2.86 3.38 -13.63
C LEU A 175 -1.96 3.65 -14.85
N VAL A 176 -2.46 3.54 -16.08
CA VAL A 176 -1.72 3.87 -17.30
C VAL A 176 -1.16 5.30 -17.27
N HIS A 177 -1.87 6.22 -16.63
CA HIS A 177 -1.48 7.63 -16.53
C HIS A 177 -0.44 7.91 -15.43
N MET A 178 -0.12 6.92 -14.57
CA MET A 178 0.79 7.07 -13.43
C MET A 178 2.22 6.62 -13.77
N GLN A 179 2.89 7.36 -14.63
CA GLN A 179 4.22 6.99 -15.14
C GLN A 179 5.32 6.89 -14.07
N TYR A 180 5.14 7.55 -12.92
CA TYR A 180 6.11 7.55 -11.81
C TYR A 180 5.78 6.52 -10.73
N LEU A 181 4.76 5.69 -10.92
CA LEU A 181 4.30 4.74 -9.90
C LEU A 181 5.37 3.67 -9.65
N SER A 182 5.96 3.71 -8.47
CA SER A 182 7.01 2.80 -8.04
C SER A 182 6.54 1.76 -7.01
N PHE A 183 5.46 2.05 -6.29
CA PHE A 183 4.84 1.16 -5.32
C PHE A 183 3.35 1.05 -5.57
N LEU A 184 2.87 -0.18 -5.75
CA LEU A 184 1.44 -0.49 -5.86
C LEU A 184 1.08 -1.62 -4.89
N ASP A 185 0.05 -1.39 -4.08
CA ASP A 185 -0.53 -2.40 -3.18
C ASP A 185 -2.05 -2.40 -3.38
N VAL A 186 -2.60 -3.55 -3.76
CA VAL A 186 -4.04 -3.72 -4.04
C VAL A 186 -4.59 -4.84 -3.18
N ILE A 187 -5.60 -4.52 -2.38
CA ILE A 187 -6.24 -5.45 -1.45
C ILE A 187 -7.69 -5.63 -1.86
N ALA A 188 -8.07 -6.84 -2.19
CA ALA A 188 -9.43 -7.21 -2.54
C ALA A 188 -10.43 -7.00 -1.39
N SER A 189 -11.69 -6.83 -1.69
CA SER A 189 -12.75 -6.64 -0.69
C SER A 189 -13.04 -7.92 0.10
N ASP A 190 -12.87 -9.08 -0.53
CA ASP A 190 -12.98 -10.40 0.10
C ASP A 190 -12.17 -11.46 -0.67
N GLU A 191 -12.15 -12.69 -0.18
CA GLU A 191 -11.36 -13.80 -0.74
C GLU A 191 -11.90 -14.36 -2.07
N ASN A 192 -13.14 -14.02 -2.46
CA ASN A 192 -13.77 -14.48 -3.70
C ASN A 192 -13.56 -13.48 -4.83
N GLU A 193 -13.23 -12.23 -4.50
CA GLU A 193 -12.98 -11.19 -5.50
C GLU A 193 -11.72 -11.50 -6.31
N VAL A 194 -11.88 -11.44 -7.63
CA VAL A 194 -10.79 -11.71 -8.56
C VAL A 194 -10.14 -10.41 -8.99
N LEU A 195 -8.88 -10.25 -8.65
CA LEU A 195 -8.04 -9.14 -9.10
C LEU A 195 -7.48 -9.45 -10.49
N SER A 196 -7.89 -8.65 -11.48
CA SER A 196 -7.41 -8.73 -12.86
C SER A 196 -6.94 -7.35 -13.31
N LEU A 197 -5.67 -7.06 -13.11
CA LEU A 197 -5.05 -5.80 -13.53
C LEU A 197 -4.32 -6.00 -14.85
N ASN A 198 -4.80 -5.33 -15.90
CA ASN A 198 -4.23 -5.39 -17.24
C ASN A 198 -3.58 -4.04 -17.56
N VAL A 199 -2.39 -3.80 -17.02
CA VAL A 199 -1.67 -2.53 -17.16
C VAL A 199 -0.18 -2.76 -17.18
N ARG A 200 0.54 -1.91 -17.93
CA ARG A 200 2.01 -1.86 -17.94
C ARG A 200 2.49 -0.71 -17.09
N LEU A 201 3.34 -0.99 -16.11
CA LEU A 201 3.88 -0.01 -15.16
C LEU A 201 5.41 -0.06 -15.17
N PRO A 202 6.07 0.64 -16.12
CA PRO A 202 7.52 0.50 -16.33
C PRO A 202 8.37 1.01 -15.17
N SER A 203 7.84 1.91 -14.35
CA SER A 203 8.52 2.43 -13.16
C SER A 203 8.27 1.61 -11.89
N LEU A 204 7.45 0.54 -11.98
CA LEU A 204 7.05 -0.22 -10.80
C LEU A 204 8.23 -1.01 -10.22
N GLN A 205 8.45 -0.81 -8.93
CA GLN A 205 9.53 -1.43 -8.16
C GLN A 205 9.03 -2.44 -7.14
N LYS A 206 7.87 -2.15 -6.55
CA LYS A 206 7.24 -3.02 -5.55
C LYS A 206 5.78 -3.21 -5.89
N LEU A 207 5.35 -4.47 -5.95
CA LEU A 207 3.97 -4.87 -6.16
C LEU A 207 3.51 -5.79 -5.05
N THR A 208 2.38 -5.46 -4.45
CA THR A 208 1.64 -6.36 -3.56
C THR A 208 0.23 -6.54 -4.11
N LEU A 209 -0.16 -7.75 -4.38
CA LEU A 209 -1.53 -8.13 -4.72
C LEU A 209 -2.07 -9.06 -3.64
N ARG A 210 -3.15 -8.65 -3.02
CA ARG A 210 -3.80 -9.39 -1.96
C ARG A 210 -5.24 -9.67 -2.33
N GLY A 211 -5.51 -10.89 -2.77
CA GLY A 211 -6.78 -11.37 -3.29
C GLY A 211 -6.56 -12.40 -4.39
N ARG A 212 -7.62 -13.09 -4.77
CA ARG A 212 -7.58 -14.10 -5.81
C ARG A 212 -7.14 -13.50 -7.15
N LEU A 213 -6.25 -14.16 -7.86
CA LEU A 213 -5.89 -13.79 -9.23
C LEU A 213 -6.68 -14.63 -10.24
N ALA A 214 -6.93 -14.06 -11.41
CA ALA A 214 -7.49 -14.80 -12.53
C ALA A 214 -6.54 -15.92 -12.98
N GLU A 215 -7.07 -17.01 -13.52
CA GLU A 215 -6.28 -18.04 -14.18
C GLU A 215 -5.51 -17.42 -15.35
N GLY A 216 -4.25 -17.84 -15.55
CA GLY A 216 -3.37 -17.25 -16.57
C GLY A 216 -2.85 -15.84 -16.25
N ALA A 217 -3.27 -15.19 -15.16
CA ALA A 217 -2.92 -13.80 -14.88
C ALA A 217 -1.41 -13.54 -14.84
N LEU A 218 -0.60 -14.51 -14.42
CA LEU A 218 0.85 -14.34 -14.35
C LEU A 218 1.51 -14.38 -15.74
N ASP A 219 0.92 -15.10 -16.69
CA ASP A 219 1.40 -15.19 -18.07
C ASP A 219 0.83 -14.09 -18.97
N GLU A 220 -0.41 -13.68 -18.75
CA GLU A 220 -1.13 -12.77 -19.66
C GLU A 220 -0.99 -11.29 -19.26
N SER A 221 -0.96 -10.99 -17.95
CA SER A 221 -0.93 -9.60 -17.51
C SER A 221 0.42 -8.95 -17.79
N PRO A 222 0.43 -7.75 -18.42
CA PRO A 222 1.65 -6.97 -18.66
C PRO A 222 2.42 -6.60 -17.38
N LEU A 223 1.79 -6.66 -16.22
CA LEU A 223 2.44 -6.46 -14.92
C LEU A 223 3.59 -7.45 -14.67
N PHE A 224 3.48 -8.67 -15.18
CA PHE A 224 4.44 -9.76 -14.96
C PHE A 224 5.31 -10.03 -16.18
N GLN A 225 5.16 -9.24 -17.27
CA GLN A 225 5.95 -9.43 -18.48
C GLN A 225 7.28 -8.67 -18.41
N PRO A 226 8.41 -9.30 -18.81
CA PRO A 226 9.73 -8.68 -18.73
C PRO A 226 9.98 -7.59 -19.79
N VAL A 227 9.06 -7.38 -20.73
CA VAL A 227 9.23 -6.48 -21.86
C VAL A 227 9.16 -5.02 -21.42
N GLY A 228 10.25 -4.29 -21.63
CA GLY A 228 10.29 -2.83 -21.53
C GLY A 228 10.72 -2.25 -20.19
N GLY A 229 11.69 -2.88 -19.53
CA GLY A 229 12.40 -2.25 -18.41
C GLY A 229 11.68 -2.37 -17.08
N HIS A 230 11.15 -3.55 -16.78
CA HIS A 230 10.64 -3.82 -15.44
C HIS A 230 11.73 -3.64 -14.39
N ASN A 231 11.47 -2.72 -13.47
CA ASN A 231 12.31 -2.50 -12.31
C ASN A 231 11.75 -3.20 -11.07
N LEU A 232 10.85 -4.17 -11.27
CA LEU A 232 10.17 -4.89 -10.17
C LEU A 232 11.17 -5.76 -9.43
N TYR A 233 11.56 -5.31 -8.23
CA TYR A 233 12.47 -6.05 -7.38
C TYR A 233 11.78 -6.72 -6.18
N SER A 234 10.55 -6.34 -5.86
CA SER A 234 9.78 -6.91 -4.75
C SER A 234 8.37 -7.25 -5.20
N LEU A 235 8.01 -8.52 -5.12
CA LEU A 235 6.68 -9.03 -5.42
C LEU A 235 6.13 -9.79 -4.22
N SER A 236 4.92 -9.42 -3.79
CA SER A 236 4.15 -10.14 -2.78
C SER A 236 2.80 -10.55 -3.37
N LEU A 237 2.55 -11.82 -3.44
CA LEU A 237 1.27 -12.42 -3.80
C LEU A 237 0.65 -13.02 -2.54
N CYS A 238 -0.52 -12.49 -2.15
CA CYS A 238 -1.18 -12.91 -0.92
C CYS A 238 -2.63 -13.31 -1.24
N TRP A 239 -3.07 -14.46 -0.76
CA TRP A 239 -4.44 -14.97 -1.01
C TRP A 239 -4.77 -15.15 -2.49
N SER A 240 -3.75 -15.34 -3.34
CA SER A 240 -3.92 -15.35 -4.79
C SER A 240 -4.56 -16.63 -5.32
N GLN A 241 -4.59 -17.69 -4.50
CA GLN A 241 -5.25 -18.98 -4.77
C GLN A 241 -4.86 -19.58 -6.13
N LEU A 242 -3.60 -19.37 -6.56
CA LEU A 242 -3.07 -19.90 -7.81
C LEU A 242 -3.14 -21.43 -7.79
N ARG A 243 -3.56 -22.02 -8.90
CA ARG A 243 -3.62 -23.48 -9.12
C ARG A 243 -2.46 -23.96 -9.98
N GLU A 244 -2.05 -23.12 -10.93
CA GLU A 244 -0.91 -23.35 -11.81
C GLU A 244 0.38 -22.93 -11.10
N ASP A 245 1.49 -23.58 -11.48
CA ASP A 245 2.80 -23.24 -10.93
C ASP A 245 3.16 -21.77 -11.24
N PRO A 246 3.34 -20.92 -10.22
CA PRO A 246 3.65 -19.52 -10.43
C PRO A 246 5.10 -19.25 -10.83
N LEU A 247 5.99 -20.22 -10.68
CA LEU A 247 7.42 -20.01 -10.84
C LEU A 247 7.87 -19.79 -12.28
N PRO A 248 7.38 -20.53 -13.31
CA PRO A 248 7.80 -20.34 -14.70
C PRO A 248 7.55 -18.90 -15.20
N PRO A 249 6.35 -18.30 -15.09
CA PRO A 249 6.15 -16.92 -15.51
C PRO A 249 6.98 -15.93 -14.69
N LEU A 250 7.08 -16.11 -13.37
CA LEU A 250 7.79 -15.18 -12.48
C LEU A 250 9.31 -15.27 -12.61
N SER A 251 9.86 -16.42 -13.06
CA SER A 251 11.30 -16.59 -13.29
C SER A 251 11.84 -15.65 -14.38
N ARG A 252 10.96 -15.16 -15.27
CA ARG A 252 11.29 -14.19 -16.31
C ARG A 252 11.58 -12.78 -15.74
N LEU A 253 11.16 -12.50 -14.50
CA LEU A 253 11.38 -11.22 -13.81
C LEU A 253 12.80 -11.19 -13.22
N SER A 254 13.78 -10.92 -14.05
CA SER A 254 15.22 -11.03 -13.72
C SER A 254 15.70 -10.05 -12.66
N THR A 255 14.89 -9.05 -12.29
CA THR A 255 15.20 -8.02 -11.28
C THR A 255 14.71 -8.38 -9.88
N LEU A 256 13.92 -9.45 -9.73
CA LEU A 256 13.38 -9.83 -8.44
C LEU A 256 14.48 -10.15 -7.43
N THR A 257 14.44 -9.43 -6.30
CA THR A 257 15.28 -9.66 -5.12
C THR A 257 14.47 -10.14 -3.92
N ARG A 258 13.14 -9.94 -3.95
CA ARG A 258 12.23 -10.35 -2.90
C ARG A 258 10.95 -10.95 -3.50
N LEU A 259 10.62 -12.15 -3.07
CA LEU A 259 9.39 -12.86 -3.44
C LEU A 259 8.70 -13.36 -2.17
N ASP A 260 7.41 -13.07 -2.07
CA ASP A 260 6.58 -13.47 -0.93
C ASP A 260 5.29 -14.13 -1.44
N PHE A 261 5.08 -15.37 -1.04
CA PHE A 261 3.85 -16.11 -1.22
C PHE A 261 3.19 -16.36 0.14
N THR A 262 2.06 -15.70 0.38
CA THR A 262 1.24 -15.92 1.58
C THR A 262 -0.15 -16.38 1.16
N ARG A 263 -0.52 -17.64 1.42
CA ARG A 263 -1.78 -18.25 0.92
C ARG A 263 -1.97 -18.06 -0.58
N ALA A 264 -0.86 -18.01 -1.32
CA ALA A 264 -0.87 -17.62 -2.73
C ALA A 264 -1.06 -18.80 -3.68
N TYR A 265 -0.65 -20.00 -3.28
CA TYR A 265 -0.58 -21.17 -4.14
C TYR A 265 -1.26 -22.37 -3.51
N ASN A 266 -2.05 -23.08 -4.30
CA ASN A 266 -2.85 -24.24 -3.91
C ASN A 266 -2.32 -25.57 -4.50
N GLY A 267 -1.18 -25.57 -5.17
CA GLY A 267 -0.53 -26.78 -5.66
C GLY A 267 0.32 -27.45 -4.59
N GLU A 268 0.80 -28.65 -4.92
CA GLU A 268 1.54 -29.52 -4.00
C GLU A 268 3.05 -29.40 -4.11
N GLN A 269 3.55 -28.84 -5.22
CA GLN A 269 4.97 -28.78 -5.51
C GLN A 269 5.39 -27.39 -6.02
N LEU A 270 6.56 -26.93 -5.58
CA LEU A 270 7.28 -25.79 -6.15
C LEU A 270 8.69 -26.21 -6.49
N ALA A 271 9.09 -26.06 -7.77
CA ALA A 271 10.41 -26.45 -8.26
C ALA A 271 11.17 -25.25 -8.83
N PHE A 272 12.18 -24.78 -8.13
CA PHE A 272 13.07 -23.72 -8.59
C PHE A 272 14.16 -24.33 -9.48
N LEU A 273 14.08 -24.07 -10.79
CA LEU A 273 15.00 -24.65 -11.76
C LEU A 273 16.32 -23.88 -11.87
N MET A 274 17.33 -24.54 -12.41
CA MET A 274 18.66 -23.96 -12.63
C MET A 274 18.57 -22.62 -13.37
N GLY A 275 19.28 -21.61 -12.84
CA GLY A 275 19.35 -20.28 -13.43
C GLY A 275 18.15 -19.38 -13.17
N TRP A 276 17.08 -19.90 -12.54
CA TRP A 276 15.93 -19.09 -12.15
C TRP A 276 16.23 -18.21 -10.94
N PHE A 277 15.62 -17.02 -10.92
CA PHE A 277 15.68 -16.08 -9.80
C PHE A 277 17.10 -15.76 -9.31
N ARG A 278 18.06 -15.57 -10.22
CA ARG A 278 19.49 -15.37 -9.88
C ARG A 278 19.76 -14.26 -8.88
N LYS A 279 18.92 -13.18 -8.86
CA LYS A 279 19.06 -12.02 -7.97
C LYS A 279 18.21 -12.11 -6.71
N LEU A 280 17.42 -13.18 -6.55
CA LEU A 280 16.54 -13.33 -5.40
C LEU A 280 17.35 -13.48 -4.12
N LYS A 281 17.13 -12.56 -3.17
CA LYS A 281 17.79 -12.52 -1.88
C LYS A 281 16.90 -13.01 -0.74
N VAL A 282 15.59 -12.80 -0.88
CA VAL A 282 14.62 -13.12 0.18
C VAL A 282 13.42 -13.84 -0.43
N LEU A 283 13.16 -15.05 0.06
CA LEU A 283 11.99 -15.85 -0.28
C LEU A 283 11.17 -16.12 0.98
N TRP A 284 9.88 -15.77 0.92
CA TRP A 284 8.89 -16.12 1.93
C TRP A 284 7.85 -17.06 1.35
N LEU A 285 7.67 -18.21 1.98
CA LEU A 285 6.60 -19.18 1.71
C LEU A 285 5.78 -19.34 2.99
N ARG A 286 4.56 -18.81 3.00
CA ARG A 286 3.74 -18.74 4.22
C ARG A 286 2.33 -19.26 3.99
N ASP A 287 1.86 -20.10 4.91
CA ASP A 287 0.48 -20.58 4.92
C ASP A 287 0.07 -21.21 3.57
N LEU A 288 0.91 -22.07 2.99
CA LEU A 288 0.64 -22.85 1.78
C LEU A 288 0.22 -24.28 2.16
N PRO A 289 -1.09 -24.51 2.38
CA PRO A 289 -1.55 -25.72 3.10
C PRO A 289 -1.37 -27.02 2.33
N LYS A 290 -1.26 -26.96 0.99
CA LYS A 290 -1.11 -28.15 0.14
C LYS A 290 0.32 -28.41 -0.29
N LEU A 291 1.22 -27.46 -0.09
CA LEU A 291 2.62 -27.57 -0.51
C LEU A 291 3.31 -28.68 0.29
N SER A 292 3.60 -29.80 -0.38
CA SER A 292 4.24 -30.98 0.19
C SER A 292 5.71 -31.09 -0.20
N LEU A 293 6.08 -30.59 -1.38
CA LEU A 293 7.42 -30.72 -1.94
C LEU A 293 7.97 -29.36 -2.39
N LEU A 294 9.15 -29.02 -1.89
CA LEU A 294 9.94 -27.87 -2.35
C LEU A 294 11.25 -28.39 -2.94
N GLU A 295 11.44 -28.19 -4.24
CA GLU A 295 12.66 -28.56 -4.94
C GLU A 295 13.48 -27.31 -5.29
N ILE A 296 14.79 -27.36 -5.04
CA ILE A 296 15.72 -26.29 -5.36
C ILE A 296 16.87 -26.91 -6.14
N ALA A 297 16.92 -26.67 -7.47
CA ALA A 297 18.02 -27.14 -8.31
C ALA A 297 19.32 -26.38 -8.00
N GLU A 298 20.45 -27.00 -8.25
CA GLU A 298 21.75 -26.36 -8.18
C GLU A 298 21.77 -25.13 -9.10
N GLY A 299 22.33 -24.01 -8.61
CA GLY A 299 22.36 -22.74 -9.37
C GLY A 299 21.01 -22.00 -9.47
N ALA A 300 19.92 -22.52 -8.90
CA ALA A 300 18.71 -21.75 -8.66
C ALA A 300 18.93 -20.76 -7.51
N MET A 301 18.34 -19.57 -7.63
CA MET A 301 18.39 -18.54 -6.58
C MET A 301 19.81 -18.30 -6.03
N ALA A 302 20.81 -18.18 -6.91
CA ALA A 302 22.23 -18.12 -6.54
C ALA A 302 22.59 -16.99 -5.53
N SER A 303 21.75 -15.96 -5.42
CA SER A 303 21.93 -14.85 -4.47
C SER A 303 21.07 -14.97 -3.21
N LEU A 304 20.43 -16.11 -2.95
CA LEU A 304 19.48 -16.24 -1.84
C LEU A 304 20.20 -16.13 -0.49
N GLU A 305 19.81 -15.13 0.29
CA GLU A 305 20.34 -14.85 1.63
C GLU A 305 19.40 -15.34 2.73
N LYS A 306 18.07 -15.29 2.49
CA LYS A 306 17.05 -15.60 3.49
C LYS A 306 15.90 -16.41 2.88
N LEU A 307 15.63 -17.56 3.45
CA LEU A 307 14.49 -18.41 3.16
C LEU A 307 13.63 -18.52 4.42
N PHE A 308 12.38 -18.07 4.32
CA PHE A 308 11.41 -18.15 5.41
C PHE A 308 10.29 -19.11 5.03
N LEU A 309 10.19 -20.21 5.75
CA LEU A 309 9.15 -21.22 5.62
C LEU A 309 8.28 -21.14 6.88
N PHE A 310 7.00 -20.83 6.71
CA PHE A 310 6.11 -20.64 7.85
C PHE A 310 4.75 -21.28 7.61
N ASN A 311 4.33 -22.14 8.56
CA ASN A 311 3.03 -22.82 8.56
C ASN A 311 2.74 -23.58 7.24
N LEU A 312 3.70 -24.42 6.81
CA LEU A 312 3.61 -25.32 5.65
C LEU A 312 3.25 -26.71 6.15
N ILE A 313 1.99 -26.91 6.52
CA ILE A 313 1.51 -28.07 7.28
C ILE A 313 1.62 -29.40 6.54
N SER A 314 1.59 -29.38 5.21
CA SER A 314 1.72 -30.59 4.37
C SER A 314 3.13 -30.82 3.89
N MET A 315 4.09 -29.95 4.22
CA MET A 315 5.46 -30.09 3.73
C MET A 315 6.15 -31.32 4.33
N THR A 316 6.52 -32.23 3.47
CA THR A 316 7.23 -33.47 3.84
C THR A 316 8.70 -33.40 3.46
N GLU A 317 9.03 -32.72 2.36
CA GLU A 317 10.38 -32.76 1.81
C GLU A 317 10.83 -31.39 1.27
N VAL A 318 12.10 -31.09 1.52
CA VAL A 318 12.86 -30.03 0.84
C VAL A 318 14.03 -30.71 0.15
N LEU A 319 13.95 -30.84 -1.17
CA LEU A 319 14.97 -31.49 -1.96
C LEU A 319 15.93 -30.48 -2.57
N ARG A 320 17.22 -30.74 -2.39
CA ARG A 320 18.28 -30.09 -3.15
C ARG A 320 18.68 -31.04 -4.26
N ARG A 321 18.40 -30.70 -5.52
CA ARG A 321 18.83 -31.51 -6.66
C ARG A 321 20.23 -31.07 -7.08
N ASP A 322 21.21 -31.92 -6.78
CA ASP A 322 22.51 -31.88 -7.44
C ASP A 322 22.31 -32.42 -8.87
N GLN A 323 23.05 -31.91 -9.84
CA GLN A 323 22.98 -32.40 -11.23
C GLN A 323 23.36 -33.90 -11.28
N GLN A 324 22.51 -34.70 -11.92
CA GLN A 324 22.92 -35.91 -12.58
C GLN A 324 23.35 -35.60 -14.01
#